data_01b0e388d3cf8c141732d601a25bf54d
#
_entry.id   01b0e388d3cf8c141732d601a25bf54d
#
_cell.length_a   1.000
_cell.length_b   1.000
_cell.length_c   1.000
_cell.angle_alpha   90.00
_cell.angle_beta   90.00
_cell.angle_gamma   90.00
#
_symmetry.space_group_name_H-M   'P 1'
#
loop_
_entity.id
_entity.type
_entity.pdbx_description
1 polymer ?
#
loop_
_entity_poly.entity_id
_entity_poly.type
_entity_poly.pdbx_seq_one_letter_code
_entity_poly.pdbx_strand_id
1 'polypeptide(L)'
;MDKILKINNLVIDFESNDSIFRAVDDISLAIEKGKTLSLVGESGSGKSVTALSILQLLPEGTVQYSSESSIKFENDEIIACPKKTLSALRGNKISMIFQEPMTSLNPYQKVGFQIDETLIIHKKLTSKQAREKTIDLLKKVKIPEPERKVDSYPHQLSGGQRQRIMIAMALANEPELLIADEPTTALDVTVEKALLELLSDLQKEFGMSILFITHDLNIVKRFSDEVCVMKEGKIVESGKVKDIFDDPKHPYTIKLLNSIPGKKAELNLENEQLLTGRKVDIKYPIAKNIFGKTVDFLNAVKKVDITIRSGSTTGLVGESGSGKSSLARALLGIEKAEGNIIFDGRNIQQLNSSETRRFKKDFQIVFQDPFGSLSPRMTIGEIVGEGLRVHEPSLIRSEREKKIIKALEDVELDKSSFSRFPHELSGGQRQRVAIARAIILEPKLILLDEPTSALDVSIQMQILHLLKDLQSRLGLAFLCISHDLKVIRFLSDYVYVMKDGIIVEDGTSEDLFESPKQAYTKELLAASLS
;
A
#
# COMPACT_ATOMS: atom_id res chain seq x y z
N MET A 1 2.81 33.41 15.66
CA MET A 1 2.37 33.03 14.30
C MET A 1 0.91 32.63 14.36
N ASP A 2 0.10 32.98 13.36
CA ASP A 2 -1.33 32.67 13.37
C ASP A 2 -1.53 31.17 13.13
N LYS A 3 -2.24 30.52 14.05
CA LYS A 3 -2.59 29.11 13.96
C LYS A 3 -3.94 28.97 13.27
N ILE A 4 -3.97 28.22 12.16
CA ILE A 4 -5.19 27.99 11.39
C ILE A 4 -6.07 26.91 12.03
N LEU A 5 -5.45 25.88 12.62
CA LEU A 5 -6.13 24.82 13.36
C LEU A 5 -5.54 24.69 14.76
N LYS A 6 -6.39 24.55 15.76
CA LYS A 6 -6.00 24.22 17.13
C LYS A 6 -6.88 23.11 17.66
N ILE A 7 -6.27 22.04 18.12
CA ILE A 7 -6.90 20.93 18.83
C ILE A 7 -6.36 20.95 20.25
N ASN A 8 -7.25 20.96 21.25
CA ASN A 8 -6.87 20.94 22.66
C ASN A 8 -7.65 19.83 23.37
N ASN A 9 -6.92 19.03 24.16
CA ASN A 9 -7.44 17.98 25.03
C ASN A 9 -8.49 17.07 24.34
N LEU A 10 -8.20 16.70 23.09
CA LEU A 10 -9.13 15.89 22.29
C LEU A 10 -9.16 14.46 22.80
N VAL A 11 -10.31 14.04 23.26
CA VAL A 11 -10.62 12.66 23.63
C VAL A 11 -11.79 12.18 22.79
N ILE A 12 -11.64 11.01 22.17
CA ILE A 12 -12.68 10.41 21.33
C ILE A 12 -12.88 8.97 21.75
N ASP A 13 -14.07 8.68 22.24
CA ASP A 13 -14.51 7.36 22.65
C ASP A 13 -15.56 6.82 21.66
N PHE A 14 -15.42 5.55 21.27
CA PHE A 14 -16.41 4.80 20.50
C PHE A 14 -17.21 3.90 21.45
N GLU A 15 -18.52 4.08 21.46
CA GLU A 15 -19.43 3.20 22.20
C GLU A 15 -19.88 2.02 21.34
N SER A 16 -19.75 0.83 21.86
CA SER A 16 -20.37 -0.41 21.38
C SER A 16 -21.27 -0.98 22.49
N ASN A 17 -22.21 -1.86 22.15
CA ASN A 17 -23.20 -2.40 23.07
C ASN A 17 -22.65 -2.89 24.42
N ASP A 18 -21.39 -3.34 24.47
CA ASP A 18 -20.77 -3.94 25.67
C ASP A 18 -19.43 -3.29 26.08
N SER A 19 -18.92 -2.29 25.34
CA SER A 19 -17.61 -1.72 25.64
C SER A 19 -17.42 -0.31 25.10
N ILE A 20 -16.59 0.47 25.78
CA ILE A 20 -16.11 1.77 25.30
C ILE A 20 -14.67 1.58 24.84
N PHE A 21 -14.40 1.96 23.58
CA PHE A 21 -13.05 1.95 23.02
C PHE A 21 -12.58 3.40 22.86
N ARG A 22 -11.50 3.77 23.57
CA ARG A 22 -10.86 5.08 23.44
C ARG A 22 -9.90 5.08 22.27
N ALA A 23 -10.25 5.78 21.20
CA ALA A 23 -9.46 5.87 19.99
C ALA A 23 -8.46 7.03 20.01
N VAL A 24 -8.81 8.13 20.72
CA VAL A 24 -7.94 9.30 20.91
C VAL A 24 -8.00 9.68 22.39
N ASP A 25 -6.85 9.87 23.02
CA ASP A 25 -6.72 10.06 24.46
C ASP A 25 -5.87 11.29 24.77
N ASP A 26 -6.53 12.40 25.00
CA ASP A 26 -5.98 13.70 25.43
C ASP A 26 -4.87 14.24 24.51
N ILE A 27 -5.17 14.39 23.21
CA ILE A 27 -4.21 14.97 22.28
C ILE A 27 -4.41 16.47 22.11
N SER A 28 -3.30 17.19 21.99
CA SER A 28 -3.26 18.62 21.66
C SER A 28 -2.25 18.87 20.55
N LEU A 29 -2.68 19.56 19.49
CA LEU A 29 -1.81 19.95 18.37
C LEU A 29 -2.31 21.25 17.74
N ALA A 30 -1.45 21.91 16.98
CA ALA A 30 -1.83 23.12 16.26
C ALA A 30 -1.08 23.20 14.93
N ILE A 31 -1.73 23.77 13.92
CA ILE A 31 -1.15 23.99 12.59
C ILE A 31 -1.00 25.48 12.35
N GLU A 32 0.20 25.92 12.03
CA GLU A 32 0.46 27.29 11.62
C GLU A 32 -0.01 27.55 10.19
N LYS A 33 -0.45 28.78 9.90
CA LYS A 33 -0.93 29.17 8.57
C LYS A 33 0.19 28.99 7.51
N GLY A 34 -0.13 28.28 6.41
CA GLY A 34 0.79 28.00 5.32
C GLY A 34 1.83 26.92 5.61
N LYS A 35 1.75 26.22 6.76
CA LYS A 35 2.69 25.16 7.16
C LYS A 35 2.10 23.77 7.01
N THR A 36 3.00 22.79 6.94
CA THR A 36 2.66 21.37 6.95
C THR A 36 2.98 20.76 8.31
N LEU A 37 1.95 20.23 8.98
CA LEU A 37 2.10 19.37 10.15
C LEU A 37 1.86 17.93 9.74
N SER A 38 2.81 17.03 10.02
CA SER A 38 2.59 15.61 9.85
C SER A 38 2.14 14.93 11.13
N LEU A 39 1.18 14.02 11.00
CA LEU A 39 0.74 13.11 12.06
C LEU A 39 1.15 11.70 11.69
N VAL A 40 2.10 11.11 12.44
CA VAL A 40 2.70 9.81 12.13
C VAL A 40 2.47 8.80 13.24
N GLY A 41 2.49 7.52 12.92
CA GLY A 41 2.34 6.40 13.86
C GLY A 41 1.82 5.15 13.17
N GLU A 42 1.75 4.04 13.90
CA GLU A 42 1.21 2.76 13.41
C GLU A 42 -0.30 2.86 13.10
N SER A 43 -0.83 1.89 12.33
CA SER A 43 -2.27 1.75 12.12
C SER A 43 -3.00 1.54 13.44
N GLY A 44 -4.18 2.13 13.57
CA GLY A 44 -4.92 2.11 14.82
C GLY A 44 -4.42 3.07 15.90
N SER A 45 -3.37 3.88 15.64
CA SER A 45 -2.91 4.88 16.63
C SER A 45 -3.84 6.09 16.80
N GLY A 46 -4.93 6.20 16.00
CA GLY A 46 -5.93 7.28 16.11
C GLY A 46 -5.78 8.42 15.10
N LYS A 47 -4.81 8.36 14.15
CA LYS A 47 -4.53 9.43 13.16
C LYS A 47 -5.74 9.81 12.31
N SER A 48 -6.32 8.82 11.61
CA SER A 48 -7.49 9.05 10.74
C SER A 48 -8.74 9.45 11.54
N VAL A 49 -8.88 8.92 12.78
CA VAL A 49 -9.96 9.33 13.68
C VAL A 49 -9.81 10.81 14.04
N THR A 50 -8.59 11.27 14.34
CA THR A 50 -8.28 12.68 14.59
C THR A 50 -8.59 13.53 13.35
N ALA A 51 -8.21 13.10 12.15
CA ALA A 51 -8.50 13.81 10.91
C ALA A 51 -10.00 13.92 10.62
N LEU A 52 -10.74 12.82 10.75
CA LEU A 52 -12.19 12.80 10.55
C LEU A 52 -12.95 13.64 11.58
N SER A 53 -12.43 13.73 12.82
CA SER A 53 -13.02 14.56 13.87
C SER A 53 -12.98 16.06 13.55
N ILE A 54 -11.93 16.54 12.86
CA ILE A 54 -11.82 17.94 12.42
C ILE A 54 -13.00 18.32 11.50
N LEU A 55 -13.41 17.39 10.67
CA LEU A 55 -14.55 17.58 9.76
C LEU A 55 -15.86 17.04 10.33
N GLN A 56 -15.90 16.54 11.57
CA GLN A 56 -17.07 15.90 12.18
C GLN A 56 -17.69 14.82 11.26
N LEU A 57 -16.83 13.96 10.66
CA LEU A 57 -17.23 12.88 9.74
C LEU A 57 -17.31 11.51 10.44
N LEU A 58 -17.05 11.46 11.74
CA LEU A 58 -17.22 10.24 12.52
C LEU A 58 -18.72 9.88 12.65
N PRO A 59 -19.07 8.57 12.78
CA PRO A 59 -20.48 8.14 12.81
C PRO A 59 -21.24 8.76 13.99
N GLU A 60 -22.36 9.44 13.69
CA GLU A 60 -23.25 10.02 14.72
C GLU A 60 -23.82 8.89 15.60
N GLY A 61 -23.87 9.12 16.93
CA GLY A 61 -24.48 8.21 17.90
C GLY A 61 -23.58 7.07 18.42
N THR A 62 -22.39 6.88 17.85
CA THR A 62 -21.41 5.92 18.33
C THR A 62 -20.13 6.57 18.86
N VAL A 63 -20.00 7.89 18.69
CA VAL A 63 -18.82 8.67 19.06
C VAL A 63 -19.15 9.68 20.12
N GLN A 64 -18.35 9.70 21.18
CA GLN A 64 -18.42 10.68 22.24
C GLN A 64 -17.12 11.48 22.32
N TYR A 65 -17.26 12.81 22.43
CA TYR A 65 -16.17 13.74 22.74
C TYR A 65 -16.21 14.10 24.21
N SER A 66 -15.05 14.19 24.87
CA SER A 66 -14.99 14.75 26.23
C SER A 66 -15.43 16.21 26.23
N SER A 67 -16.02 16.66 27.35
CA SER A 67 -16.41 18.05 27.55
C SER A 67 -15.26 19.06 27.49
N GLU A 68 -14.02 18.61 27.70
CA GLU A 68 -12.81 19.43 27.62
C GLU A 68 -12.21 19.48 26.22
N SER A 69 -12.70 18.64 25.29
CA SER A 69 -12.24 18.58 23.93
C SER A 69 -12.64 19.83 23.15
N SER A 70 -11.69 20.42 22.44
CA SER A 70 -11.93 21.58 21.57
C SER A 70 -11.16 21.44 20.26
N ILE A 71 -11.86 21.68 19.15
CA ILE A 71 -11.26 21.77 17.79
C ILE A 71 -11.65 23.13 17.23
N LYS A 72 -10.69 24.03 17.05
CA LYS A 72 -10.91 25.37 16.51
C LYS A 72 -10.24 25.52 15.15
N PHE A 73 -11.03 25.91 14.15
CA PHE A 73 -10.54 26.37 12.86
C PHE A 73 -10.56 27.89 12.86
N GLU A 74 -9.40 28.52 12.67
CA GLU A 74 -9.17 29.94 12.97
C GLU A 74 -9.58 30.24 14.43
N ASN A 75 -10.71 30.84 14.66
CA ASN A 75 -11.23 31.12 16.00
C ASN A 75 -12.57 30.42 16.29
N ASP A 76 -13.15 29.73 15.31
CA ASP A 76 -14.46 29.12 15.40
C ASP A 76 -14.35 27.67 15.91
N GLU A 77 -15.16 27.35 16.94
CA GLU A 77 -15.25 25.98 17.47
C GLU A 77 -16.00 25.07 16.47
N ILE A 78 -15.42 23.90 16.18
CA ILE A 78 -16.00 22.91 15.27
C ILE A 78 -16.85 21.87 16.01
N ILE A 79 -16.41 21.45 17.21
CA ILE A 79 -17.17 20.47 18.00
C ILE A 79 -18.53 21.07 18.34
N ALA A 80 -19.60 20.32 18.06
CA ALA A 80 -20.99 20.76 18.30
C ALA A 80 -21.43 22.02 17.54
N CYS A 81 -20.70 22.48 16.51
CA CYS A 81 -21.15 23.60 15.70
C CYS A 81 -22.39 23.24 14.84
N PRO A 82 -23.21 24.21 14.43
CA PRO A 82 -24.40 23.95 13.62
C PRO A 82 -24.05 23.27 12.29
N LYS A 83 -24.91 22.34 11.83
CA LYS A 83 -24.71 21.63 10.54
C LYS A 83 -24.50 22.57 9.35
N LYS A 84 -25.14 23.75 9.37
CA LYS A 84 -24.97 24.78 8.32
C LYS A 84 -23.54 25.33 8.28
N THR A 85 -22.90 25.53 9.42
CA THR A 85 -21.52 25.98 9.56
C THR A 85 -20.57 24.89 9.05
N LEU A 86 -20.77 23.63 9.45
CA LEU A 86 -20.00 22.49 8.96
C LEU A 86 -20.08 22.37 7.42
N SER A 87 -21.26 22.50 6.84
CA SER A 87 -21.44 22.44 5.39
C SER A 87 -20.73 23.58 4.65
N ALA A 88 -20.59 24.74 5.28
CA ALA A 88 -19.85 25.87 4.72
C ALA A 88 -18.32 25.68 4.82
N LEU A 89 -17.85 24.90 5.79
CA LEU A 89 -16.43 24.58 5.97
C LEU A 89 -15.97 23.40 5.09
N ARG A 90 -16.75 22.30 5.10
CA ARG A 90 -16.43 21.05 4.39
C ARG A 90 -16.37 21.27 2.89
N GLY A 91 -15.27 20.86 2.26
CA GLY A 91 -15.03 20.96 0.82
C GLY A 91 -14.86 22.39 0.30
N ASN A 92 -14.84 23.39 1.18
CA ASN A 92 -14.64 24.80 0.85
C ASN A 92 -13.38 25.35 1.56
N LYS A 93 -13.45 25.65 2.86
CA LYS A 93 -12.31 26.13 3.65
C LYS A 93 -11.40 24.98 4.14
N ILE A 94 -11.99 23.85 4.47
CA ILE A 94 -11.29 22.63 4.87
C ILE A 94 -11.67 21.53 3.89
N SER A 95 -10.68 20.96 3.22
CA SER A 95 -10.85 19.83 2.32
C SER A 95 -10.05 18.62 2.79
N MET A 96 -10.45 17.43 2.34
CA MET A 96 -9.79 16.18 2.72
C MET A 96 -9.53 15.30 1.49
N ILE A 97 -8.34 14.73 1.44
CA ILE A 97 -7.97 13.61 0.58
C ILE A 97 -8.03 12.37 1.44
N PHE A 98 -8.87 11.40 1.06
CA PHE A 98 -9.06 10.14 1.79
C PHE A 98 -8.03 9.09 1.36
N GLN A 99 -7.79 8.13 2.22
CA GLN A 99 -6.78 7.06 2.05
C GLN A 99 -6.99 6.23 0.77
N GLU A 100 -8.23 5.93 0.39
CA GLU A 100 -8.53 5.07 -0.76
C GLU A 100 -9.22 5.82 -1.91
N PRO A 101 -8.55 5.98 -3.08
CA PRO A 101 -9.16 6.61 -4.26
C PRO A 101 -10.37 5.86 -4.83
N MET A 102 -10.41 4.54 -4.61
CA MET A 102 -11.49 3.69 -5.15
C MET A 102 -12.82 3.88 -4.45
N THR A 103 -12.79 4.22 -3.15
CA THR A 103 -13.97 4.44 -2.33
C THR A 103 -14.39 5.91 -2.30
N SER A 104 -13.47 6.82 -2.62
CA SER A 104 -13.69 8.27 -2.56
C SER A 104 -14.33 8.85 -3.82
N LEU A 105 -14.10 8.24 -4.98
CA LEU A 105 -14.73 8.64 -6.24
C LEU A 105 -15.96 7.77 -6.53
N ASN A 106 -17.08 8.39 -6.89
CA ASN A 106 -18.26 7.68 -7.32
C ASN A 106 -18.00 6.95 -8.66
N PRO A 107 -18.00 5.58 -8.69
CA PRO A 107 -17.65 4.83 -9.89
C PRO A 107 -18.66 4.98 -11.04
N TYR A 108 -19.87 5.43 -10.75
CA TYR A 108 -20.97 5.59 -11.70
C TYR A 108 -21.07 7.01 -12.28
N GLN A 109 -20.21 7.93 -11.84
CA GLN A 109 -20.20 9.32 -12.31
C GLN A 109 -18.88 9.64 -13.01
N LYS A 110 -18.95 10.49 -14.04
CA LYS A 110 -17.76 11.03 -14.70
C LYS A 110 -16.94 11.89 -13.73
N VAL A 111 -15.63 11.82 -13.81
CA VAL A 111 -14.75 12.52 -12.86
C VAL A 111 -14.91 14.04 -12.90
N GLY A 112 -15.11 14.60 -14.10
CA GLY A 112 -15.36 16.04 -14.25
C GLY A 112 -16.64 16.50 -13.58
N PHE A 113 -17.72 15.68 -13.64
CA PHE A 113 -18.98 16.01 -12.97
C PHE A 113 -18.80 16.13 -11.45
N GLN A 114 -18.02 15.25 -10.84
CA GLN A 114 -17.76 15.24 -9.39
C GLN A 114 -16.99 16.51 -8.94
N ILE A 115 -16.07 17.00 -9.76
CA ILE A 115 -15.35 18.26 -9.50
C ILE A 115 -16.27 19.47 -9.77
N ASP A 116 -17.01 19.45 -10.89
CA ASP A 116 -17.97 20.51 -11.24
C ASP A 116 -18.99 20.75 -10.11
N GLU A 117 -19.51 19.64 -9.52
CA GLU A 117 -20.49 19.70 -8.42
C GLU A 117 -19.97 20.50 -7.22
N THR A 118 -18.72 20.28 -6.82
CA THR A 118 -18.07 21.01 -5.71
C THR A 118 -18.03 22.52 -5.98
N LEU A 119 -17.66 22.90 -7.21
CA LEU A 119 -17.60 24.29 -7.65
C LEU A 119 -18.98 24.95 -7.73
N ILE A 120 -19.99 24.24 -8.21
CA ILE A 120 -21.37 24.74 -8.31
C ILE A 120 -21.94 24.96 -6.90
N ILE A 121 -21.75 24.01 -5.99
CA ILE A 121 -22.31 24.11 -4.62
C ILE A 121 -21.69 25.26 -3.84
N HIS A 122 -20.35 25.37 -3.83
CA HIS A 122 -19.65 26.32 -2.94
C HIS A 122 -19.35 27.67 -3.57
N LYS A 123 -18.95 27.70 -4.85
CA LYS A 123 -18.63 28.95 -5.57
C LYS A 123 -19.81 29.50 -6.36
N LYS A 124 -20.95 28.75 -6.41
CA LYS A 124 -22.18 29.13 -7.16
C LYS A 124 -21.92 29.43 -8.64
N LEU A 125 -20.96 28.70 -9.25
CA LEU A 125 -20.64 28.83 -10.65
C LEU A 125 -21.74 28.20 -11.51
N THR A 126 -21.91 28.69 -12.74
CA THR A 126 -22.72 28.00 -13.74
C THR A 126 -22.00 26.72 -14.19
N SER A 127 -22.75 25.73 -14.71
CA SER A 127 -22.18 24.46 -15.19
C SER A 127 -21.06 24.66 -16.22
N LYS A 128 -21.17 25.69 -17.07
CA LYS A 128 -20.12 26.01 -18.06
C LYS A 128 -18.85 26.53 -17.37
N GLN A 129 -18.98 27.48 -16.46
CA GLN A 129 -17.84 28.02 -15.71
C GLN A 129 -17.18 26.96 -14.82
N ALA A 130 -17.97 26.09 -14.18
CA ALA A 130 -17.46 24.98 -13.38
C ALA A 130 -16.64 24.02 -14.26
N ARG A 131 -17.16 23.65 -15.47
CA ARG A 131 -16.46 22.78 -16.41
C ARG A 131 -15.13 23.38 -16.89
N GLU A 132 -15.09 24.66 -17.22
CA GLU A 132 -13.87 25.36 -17.64
C GLU A 132 -12.82 25.31 -16.50
N LYS A 133 -13.23 25.65 -15.27
CA LYS A 133 -12.35 25.60 -14.09
C LYS A 133 -11.91 24.16 -13.76
N THR A 134 -12.77 23.16 -13.92
CA THR A 134 -12.42 21.75 -13.77
C THR A 134 -11.32 21.32 -14.73
N ILE A 135 -11.40 21.69 -16.00
CA ILE A 135 -10.36 21.37 -16.99
C ILE A 135 -9.03 22.02 -16.59
N ASP A 136 -9.05 23.27 -16.12
CA ASP A 136 -7.85 23.97 -15.66
C ASP A 136 -7.24 23.29 -14.41
N LEU A 137 -8.07 22.82 -13.47
CA LEU A 137 -7.60 22.04 -12.32
C LEU A 137 -6.97 20.72 -12.76
N LEU A 138 -7.57 20.01 -13.73
CA LEU A 138 -6.99 18.78 -14.27
C LEU A 138 -5.63 19.03 -14.95
N LYS A 139 -5.44 20.18 -15.59
CA LYS A 139 -4.12 20.61 -16.12
C LYS A 139 -3.12 20.84 -14.98
N LYS A 140 -3.51 21.57 -13.95
CA LYS A 140 -2.67 21.84 -12.77
C LYS A 140 -2.19 20.55 -12.09
N VAL A 141 -3.07 19.55 -11.95
CA VAL A 141 -2.68 18.25 -11.39
C VAL A 141 -2.02 17.32 -12.42
N LYS A 142 -1.63 17.84 -13.57
CA LYS A 142 -0.87 17.13 -14.62
C LYS A 142 -1.58 15.88 -15.15
N ILE A 143 -2.91 15.93 -15.33
CA ILE A 143 -3.66 14.88 -16.04
C ILE A 143 -3.40 15.04 -17.56
N PRO A 144 -2.95 13.97 -18.25
CA PRO A 144 -2.79 14.00 -19.70
C PRO A 144 -4.16 14.09 -20.40
N GLU A 145 -4.26 14.85 -21.49
CA GLU A 145 -5.48 15.05 -22.27
C GLU A 145 -6.70 15.45 -21.40
N PRO A 146 -6.61 16.52 -20.58
CA PRO A 146 -7.63 16.83 -19.56
C PRO A 146 -9.01 17.09 -20.18
N GLU A 147 -9.07 17.69 -21.37
CA GLU A 147 -10.31 17.95 -22.12
C GLU A 147 -11.07 16.66 -22.47
N ARG A 148 -10.36 15.54 -22.67
CA ARG A 148 -10.94 14.23 -22.92
C ARG A 148 -11.21 13.48 -21.63
N LYS A 149 -10.22 13.50 -20.71
CA LYS A 149 -10.27 12.74 -19.46
C LYS A 149 -11.34 13.25 -18.48
N VAL A 150 -11.74 14.52 -18.57
CA VAL A 150 -12.83 15.09 -17.78
C VAL A 150 -14.15 14.32 -17.94
N ASP A 151 -14.36 13.66 -19.08
CA ASP A 151 -15.55 12.84 -19.36
C ASP A 151 -15.33 11.33 -19.11
N SER A 152 -14.19 10.94 -18.56
CA SER A 152 -13.91 9.54 -18.20
C SER A 152 -14.56 9.16 -16.85
N TYR A 153 -14.82 7.87 -16.69
CA TYR A 153 -15.21 7.29 -15.41
C TYR A 153 -13.97 6.85 -14.60
N PRO A 154 -14.03 6.76 -13.26
CA PRO A 154 -12.90 6.37 -12.42
C PRO A 154 -12.22 5.07 -12.84
N HIS A 155 -12.99 4.04 -13.24
CA HIS A 155 -12.45 2.74 -13.67
C HIS A 155 -11.65 2.79 -14.99
N GLN A 156 -11.76 3.87 -15.78
CA GLN A 156 -11.02 4.08 -17.04
C GLN A 156 -9.65 4.75 -16.83
N LEU A 157 -9.28 5.02 -15.57
CA LEU A 157 -8.10 5.78 -15.18
C LEU A 157 -7.13 4.91 -14.39
N SER A 158 -5.83 5.18 -14.51
CA SER A 158 -4.82 4.54 -13.66
C SER A 158 -4.94 4.98 -12.19
N GLY A 159 -4.33 4.23 -11.26
CA GLY A 159 -4.31 4.57 -9.83
C GLY A 159 -3.80 6.00 -9.59
N GLY A 160 -2.65 6.35 -10.15
CA GLY A 160 -2.09 7.69 -10.04
C GLY A 160 -2.94 8.78 -10.68
N GLN A 161 -3.66 8.50 -11.78
CA GLN A 161 -4.60 9.45 -12.37
C GLN A 161 -5.81 9.69 -11.46
N ARG A 162 -6.36 8.64 -10.86
CA ARG A 162 -7.47 8.74 -9.88
C ARG A 162 -7.04 9.57 -8.66
N GLN A 163 -5.84 9.35 -8.16
CA GLN A 163 -5.28 10.12 -7.05
C GLN A 163 -5.17 11.61 -7.40
N ARG A 164 -4.63 11.95 -8.57
CA ARG A 164 -4.56 13.33 -9.04
C ARG A 164 -5.92 13.99 -9.21
N ILE A 165 -6.95 13.23 -9.61
CA ILE A 165 -8.33 13.71 -9.70
C ILE A 165 -8.91 13.97 -8.31
N MET A 166 -8.66 13.12 -7.32
CA MET A 166 -9.06 13.40 -5.92
C MET A 166 -8.40 14.68 -5.40
N ILE A 167 -7.13 14.89 -5.70
CA ILE A 167 -6.44 16.14 -5.35
C ILE A 167 -7.12 17.32 -6.05
N ALA A 168 -7.41 17.24 -7.34
CA ALA A 168 -8.13 18.29 -8.06
C ALA A 168 -9.49 18.59 -7.42
N MET A 169 -10.24 17.56 -7.02
CA MET A 169 -11.52 17.71 -6.35
C MET A 169 -11.36 18.37 -4.98
N ALA A 170 -10.38 17.96 -4.18
CA ALA A 170 -10.10 18.56 -2.87
C ALA A 170 -9.67 20.02 -2.97
N LEU A 171 -8.95 20.40 -4.04
CA LEU A 171 -8.45 21.76 -4.27
C LEU A 171 -9.40 22.66 -5.07
N ALA A 172 -10.55 22.15 -5.52
CA ALA A 172 -11.47 22.88 -6.40
C ALA A 172 -11.90 24.24 -5.84
N ASN A 173 -12.08 24.33 -4.54
CA ASN A 173 -12.48 25.56 -3.85
C ASN A 173 -11.32 26.35 -3.22
N GLU A 174 -10.06 25.96 -3.48
CA GLU A 174 -8.87 26.62 -2.93
C GLU A 174 -8.93 26.68 -1.39
N PRO A 175 -8.88 25.52 -0.71
CA PRO A 175 -9.06 25.44 0.74
C PRO A 175 -7.91 26.10 1.49
N GLU A 176 -8.21 26.63 2.69
CA GLU A 176 -7.20 27.18 3.60
C GLU A 176 -6.45 26.07 4.37
N LEU A 177 -7.15 24.92 4.60
CA LEU A 177 -6.58 23.72 5.23
C LEU A 177 -6.91 22.49 4.38
N LEU A 178 -5.85 21.76 3.99
CA LEU A 178 -5.96 20.45 3.35
C LEU A 178 -5.59 19.36 4.36
N ILE A 179 -6.47 18.41 4.58
CA ILE A 179 -6.19 17.19 5.34
C ILE A 179 -5.89 16.09 4.30
N ALA A 180 -4.70 15.54 4.35
CA ALA A 180 -4.26 14.47 3.45
C ALA A 180 -4.03 13.19 4.26
N ASP A 181 -4.99 12.26 4.23
CA ASP A 181 -4.92 10.99 4.97
C ASP A 181 -4.33 9.91 4.08
N GLU A 182 -3.06 9.61 4.29
CA GLU A 182 -2.25 8.65 3.54
C GLU A 182 -2.39 8.80 2.01
N PRO A 183 -2.15 10.00 1.43
CA PRO A 183 -2.48 10.28 0.03
C PRO A 183 -1.57 9.55 -0.97
N THR A 184 -0.53 8.87 -0.52
CA THR A 184 0.45 8.15 -1.36
C THR A 184 0.34 6.63 -1.22
N THR A 185 -0.53 6.13 -0.36
CA THR A 185 -0.73 4.67 -0.15
C THR A 185 -1.09 3.98 -1.46
N ALA A 186 -0.45 2.84 -1.74
CA ALA A 186 -0.59 2.03 -2.95
C ALA A 186 -0.08 2.69 -4.26
N LEU A 187 0.72 3.74 -4.18
CA LEU A 187 1.44 4.31 -5.32
C LEU A 187 2.87 3.76 -5.39
N ASP A 188 3.38 3.63 -6.62
CA ASP A 188 4.82 3.38 -6.77
C ASP A 188 5.64 4.63 -6.42
N VAL A 189 6.90 4.42 -6.06
CA VAL A 189 7.80 5.44 -5.52
C VAL A 189 7.96 6.65 -6.45
N THR A 190 7.96 6.43 -7.77
CA THR A 190 8.10 7.49 -8.78
C THR A 190 6.84 8.36 -8.83
N VAL A 191 5.66 7.74 -8.81
CA VAL A 191 4.37 8.44 -8.79
C VAL A 191 4.17 9.16 -7.46
N GLU A 192 4.56 8.55 -6.33
CA GLU A 192 4.54 9.16 -5.00
C GLU A 192 5.35 10.45 -4.97
N LYS A 193 6.62 10.40 -5.40
CA LYS A 193 7.49 11.59 -5.46
C LYS A 193 6.86 12.70 -6.30
N ALA A 194 6.40 12.38 -7.50
CA ALA A 194 5.77 13.35 -8.39
C ALA A 194 4.47 13.95 -7.82
N LEU A 195 3.76 13.20 -6.97
CA LEU A 195 2.55 13.66 -6.29
C LEU A 195 2.89 14.58 -5.12
N LEU A 196 3.92 14.28 -4.32
CA LEU A 196 4.38 15.13 -3.22
C LEU A 196 4.94 16.47 -3.73
N GLU A 197 5.71 16.45 -4.83
CA GLU A 197 6.17 17.66 -5.51
C GLU A 197 4.98 18.50 -5.98
N LEU A 198 3.98 17.88 -6.59
CA LEU A 198 2.76 18.55 -7.00
C LEU A 198 2.03 19.20 -5.82
N LEU A 199 1.86 18.48 -4.70
CA LEU A 199 1.22 19.03 -3.48
C LEU A 199 2.01 20.20 -2.90
N SER A 200 3.35 20.13 -2.89
CA SER A 200 4.22 21.22 -2.45
C SER A 200 4.07 22.47 -3.33
N ASP A 201 4.01 22.29 -4.65
CA ASP A 201 3.83 23.40 -5.60
C ASP A 201 2.46 24.06 -5.41
N LEU A 202 1.40 23.25 -5.28
CA LEU A 202 0.03 23.73 -5.06
C LEU A 202 -0.14 24.38 -3.68
N GLN A 203 0.55 23.88 -2.65
CA GLN A 203 0.57 24.50 -1.33
C GLN A 203 1.11 25.94 -1.39
N LYS A 204 2.23 26.13 -2.10
CA LYS A 204 2.83 27.47 -2.28
C LYS A 204 1.95 28.38 -3.12
N GLU A 205 1.34 27.84 -4.20
CA GLU A 205 0.47 28.61 -5.10
C GLU A 205 -0.78 29.11 -4.38
N PHE A 206 -1.43 28.26 -3.56
CA PHE A 206 -2.67 28.60 -2.86
C PHE A 206 -2.46 29.15 -1.44
N GLY A 207 -1.24 29.09 -0.91
CA GLY A 207 -0.94 29.51 0.48
C GLY A 207 -1.65 28.68 1.54
N MET A 208 -2.04 27.44 1.22
CA MET A 208 -2.79 26.55 2.10
C MET A 208 -1.90 25.89 3.16
N SER A 209 -2.51 25.53 4.30
CA SER A 209 -1.89 24.72 5.34
C SER A 209 -2.23 23.24 5.10
N ILE A 210 -1.37 22.32 5.52
CA ILE A 210 -1.59 20.89 5.32
C ILE A 210 -1.47 20.13 6.64
N LEU A 211 -2.47 19.30 6.95
CA LEU A 211 -2.36 18.20 7.90
C LEU A 211 -2.08 16.94 7.09
N PHE A 212 -0.86 16.43 7.17
CA PHE A 212 -0.40 15.29 6.39
C PHE A 212 -0.31 14.04 7.27
N ILE A 213 -1.08 13.02 6.98
CA ILE A 213 -1.08 11.76 7.73
C ILE A 213 -0.33 10.73 6.90
N THR A 214 0.64 10.08 7.49
CA THR A 214 1.42 9.00 6.85
C THR A 214 2.07 8.11 7.90
N HIS A 215 2.42 6.91 7.49
CA HIS A 215 3.30 6.02 8.24
C HIS A 215 4.76 6.04 7.70
N ASP A 216 5.04 6.70 6.56
CA ASP A 216 6.40 6.80 6.00
C ASP A 216 7.13 8.07 6.48
N LEU A 217 8.13 7.84 7.33
CA LEU A 217 8.95 8.90 7.90
C LEU A 217 9.85 9.61 6.89
N ASN A 218 10.19 8.97 5.75
CA ASN A 218 10.98 9.65 4.72
C ASN A 218 10.16 10.74 4.02
N ILE A 219 8.86 10.51 3.83
CA ILE A 219 7.94 11.55 3.33
C ILE A 219 7.90 12.71 4.31
N VAL A 220 7.75 12.43 5.62
CA VAL A 220 7.72 13.47 6.67
C VAL A 220 8.97 14.33 6.64
N LYS A 221 10.14 13.71 6.54
CA LYS A 221 11.43 14.40 6.51
C LYS A 221 11.55 15.41 5.36
N ARG A 222 10.91 15.16 4.22
CA ARG A 222 10.99 15.99 3.02
C ARG A 222 9.87 17.00 2.89
N PHE A 223 8.67 16.64 3.36
CA PHE A 223 7.45 17.35 3.04
C PHE A 223 6.92 18.20 4.19
N SER A 224 7.37 17.97 5.45
CA SER A 224 6.76 18.56 6.63
C SER A 224 7.65 19.58 7.33
N ASP A 225 7.02 20.59 7.95
CA ASP A 225 7.69 21.56 8.82
C ASP A 225 7.77 21.01 10.26
N GLU A 226 6.66 20.43 10.73
CA GLU A 226 6.51 19.87 12.08
C GLU A 226 5.92 18.47 12.03
N VAL A 227 6.15 17.69 13.07
CA VAL A 227 5.66 16.32 13.19
C VAL A 227 5.13 16.04 14.59
N CYS A 228 4.00 15.33 14.66
CA CYS A 228 3.47 14.71 15.87
C CYS A 228 3.51 13.19 15.70
N VAL A 229 4.19 12.50 16.61
CA VAL A 229 4.25 11.04 16.66
C VAL A 229 3.15 10.52 17.57
N MET A 230 2.28 9.69 17.02
CA MET A 230 1.09 9.19 17.71
C MET A 230 1.19 7.69 17.97
N LYS A 231 0.91 7.27 19.19
CA LYS A 231 0.86 5.87 19.63
C LYS A 231 -0.32 5.64 20.56
N GLU A 232 -1.11 4.60 20.29
CA GLU A 232 -2.22 4.18 21.18
C GLU A 232 -3.13 5.34 21.61
N GLY A 233 -3.54 6.19 20.67
CA GLY A 233 -4.41 7.32 20.89
C GLY A 233 -3.73 8.59 21.45
N LYS A 234 -2.43 8.58 21.76
CA LYS A 234 -1.70 9.69 22.39
C LYS A 234 -0.61 10.24 21.48
N ILE A 235 -0.35 11.55 21.57
CA ILE A 235 0.88 12.14 21.02
C ILE A 235 2.00 11.88 22.01
N VAL A 236 2.98 11.08 21.60
CA VAL A 236 4.13 10.67 22.44
C VAL A 236 5.32 11.59 22.26
N GLU A 237 5.44 12.22 21.09
CA GLU A 237 6.49 13.20 20.80
C GLU A 237 6.03 14.16 19.70
N SER A 238 6.43 15.43 19.79
CA SER A 238 6.11 16.45 18.79
C SER A 238 7.17 17.53 18.72
N GLY A 239 7.35 18.10 17.53
CA GLY A 239 8.34 19.17 17.32
C GLY A 239 8.61 19.42 15.84
N LYS A 240 9.66 20.23 15.58
CA LYS A 240 10.14 20.43 14.23
C LYS A 240 10.70 19.10 13.68
N VAL A 241 10.49 18.86 12.41
CA VAL A 241 10.97 17.63 11.75
C VAL A 241 12.46 17.41 12.03
N LYS A 242 13.29 18.44 11.87
CA LYS A 242 14.72 18.31 12.12
C LYS A 242 15.04 17.81 13.53
N ASP A 243 14.39 18.37 14.54
CA ASP A 243 14.68 18.05 15.94
C ASP A 243 14.30 16.61 16.28
N ILE A 244 13.12 16.15 15.79
CA ILE A 244 12.62 14.78 16.01
C ILE A 244 13.48 13.73 15.27
N PHE A 245 14.02 14.07 14.09
CA PHE A 245 14.84 13.13 13.32
C PHE A 245 16.31 13.08 13.79
N ASP A 246 16.85 14.21 14.24
CA ASP A 246 18.26 14.29 14.66
C ASP A 246 18.44 13.85 16.13
N ASP A 247 17.46 14.12 17.01
CA ASP A 247 17.52 13.82 18.46
C ASP A 247 16.15 13.34 19.01
N PRO A 248 15.65 12.16 18.56
CA PRO A 248 14.41 11.60 19.06
C PRO A 248 14.55 11.19 20.53
N LYS A 249 13.59 11.57 21.37
CA LYS A 249 13.63 11.33 22.81
C LYS A 249 12.79 10.17 23.26
N HIS A 250 11.63 9.98 22.63
CA HIS A 250 10.72 8.92 23.03
C HIS A 250 11.15 7.55 22.46
N PRO A 251 11.18 6.46 23.26
CA PRO A 251 11.61 5.13 22.81
C PRO A 251 10.87 4.61 21.58
N TYR A 252 9.59 4.95 21.45
CA TYR A 252 8.78 4.57 20.29
C TYR A 252 9.23 5.31 19.02
N THR A 253 9.53 6.61 19.10
CA THR A 253 10.07 7.40 17.97
C THR A 253 11.43 6.85 17.53
N ILE A 254 12.30 6.53 18.48
CA ILE A 254 13.60 5.90 18.21
C ILE A 254 13.42 4.57 17.50
N LYS A 255 12.49 3.71 17.98
CA LYS A 255 12.16 2.43 17.34
C LYS A 255 11.64 2.65 15.92
N LEU A 256 10.74 3.61 15.72
CA LEU A 256 10.14 3.91 14.43
C LEU A 256 11.20 4.39 13.40
N LEU A 257 12.12 5.26 13.82
CA LEU A 257 13.20 5.78 12.99
C LEU A 257 14.29 4.73 12.68
N ASN A 258 14.56 3.83 13.61
CA ASN A 258 15.56 2.76 13.46
C ASN A 258 15.02 1.50 12.77
N SER A 259 13.75 1.47 12.37
CA SER A 259 13.14 0.35 11.64
C SER A 259 13.63 0.28 10.18
N ILE A 260 14.92 0.52 9.95
CA ILE A 260 15.58 0.35 8.65
C ILE A 260 16.26 -1.03 8.66
N PRO A 261 16.01 -1.88 7.64
CA PRO A 261 16.60 -3.21 7.57
C PRO A 261 18.13 -3.16 7.52
N GLY A 262 18.80 -3.90 8.41
CA GLY A 262 20.26 -4.05 8.44
C GLY A 262 20.84 -4.82 7.24
N LYS A 263 22.19 -4.84 7.12
CA LYS A 263 22.91 -5.60 6.08
C LYS A 263 22.64 -7.10 6.17
N LYS A 264 22.60 -7.77 5.02
CA LYS A 264 22.33 -9.20 4.85
C LYS A 264 23.63 -10.03 4.85
N ALA A 265 23.50 -11.34 5.12
CA ALA A 265 24.57 -12.34 4.96
C ALA A 265 24.88 -12.60 3.47
N GLU A 266 26.12 -13.00 3.17
CA GLU A 266 26.61 -13.26 1.81
C GLU A 266 25.80 -14.32 1.06
N LEU A 267 25.56 -14.07 -0.22
CA LEU A 267 24.89 -14.97 -1.15
C LEU A 267 25.78 -16.15 -1.52
N ASN A 268 25.28 -17.36 -1.37
CA ASN A 268 25.93 -18.52 -1.98
C ASN A 268 25.40 -18.73 -3.41
N LEU A 269 26.14 -18.23 -4.41
CA LEU A 269 25.81 -18.37 -5.83
C LEU A 269 25.93 -19.82 -6.35
N GLU A 270 26.44 -20.74 -5.55
CA GLU A 270 26.59 -22.14 -5.92
C GLU A 270 25.30 -22.95 -5.73
N ASN A 271 24.27 -22.38 -5.11
CA ASN A 271 22.98 -23.05 -4.93
C ASN A 271 22.37 -23.46 -6.28
N GLU A 272 21.73 -24.64 -6.28
CA GLU A 272 21.09 -25.24 -7.45
C GLU A 272 19.99 -24.32 -8.04
N GLN A 273 19.89 -24.29 -9.37
CA GLN A 273 18.85 -23.56 -10.08
C GLN A 273 17.50 -24.28 -9.92
N LEU A 274 16.60 -23.73 -9.13
CA LEU A 274 15.28 -24.30 -8.87
C LEU A 274 14.28 -23.95 -9.99
N LEU A 275 14.27 -22.69 -10.44
CA LEU A 275 13.42 -22.23 -11.53
C LEU A 275 14.25 -21.39 -12.52
N THR A 276 14.07 -21.66 -13.81
CA THR A 276 14.65 -20.85 -14.89
C THR A 276 13.58 -20.52 -15.92
N GLY A 277 13.41 -19.23 -16.21
CA GLY A 277 12.67 -18.73 -17.36
C GLY A 277 13.66 -18.32 -18.45
N ARG A 278 13.48 -18.80 -19.68
CA ARG A 278 14.31 -18.44 -20.82
C ARG A 278 13.45 -17.87 -21.94
N LYS A 279 13.78 -16.64 -22.38
CA LYS A 279 13.06 -15.87 -23.41
C LYS A 279 11.55 -15.84 -23.16
N VAL A 280 11.16 -15.61 -21.91
CA VAL A 280 9.75 -15.54 -21.53
C VAL A 280 9.11 -14.31 -22.17
N ASP A 281 8.07 -14.52 -22.96
CA ASP A 281 7.34 -13.46 -23.70
C ASP A 281 5.84 -13.59 -23.39
N ILE A 282 5.19 -12.46 -23.04
CA ILE A 282 3.78 -12.44 -22.67
C ILE A 282 3.06 -11.31 -23.40
N LYS A 283 2.00 -11.70 -24.13
CA LYS A 283 1.20 -10.78 -24.96
C LYS A 283 -0.27 -10.86 -24.57
N TYR A 284 -0.87 -9.73 -24.26
CA TYR A 284 -2.31 -9.62 -24.01
C TYR A 284 -3.02 -9.02 -25.22
N PRO A 285 -4.14 -9.61 -25.66
CA PRO A 285 -4.93 -9.04 -26.75
C PRO A 285 -5.65 -7.77 -26.31
N ILE A 286 -5.40 -6.63 -26.99
CA ILE A 286 -6.03 -5.33 -26.70
C ILE A 286 -7.29 -5.14 -27.56
N ALA A 287 -7.21 -5.42 -28.87
CA ALA A 287 -8.28 -5.19 -29.80
C ALA A 287 -8.57 -6.43 -30.66
N LYS A 288 -9.87 -6.67 -30.90
CA LYS A 288 -10.34 -7.68 -31.85
C LYS A 288 -11.05 -6.99 -33.01
N ASN A 289 -10.87 -7.49 -34.22
CA ASN A 289 -11.62 -7.01 -35.38
C ASN A 289 -13.06 -7.57 -35.34
N ILE A 290 -13.91 -7.12 -36.29
CA ILE A 290 -15.30 -7.55 -36.44
C ILE A 290 -15.45 -9.06 -36.67
N PHE A 291 -14.39 -9.78 -37.07
CA PHE A 291 -14.33 -11.23 -37.24
C PHE A 291 -13.78 -11.97 -36.02
N GLY A 292 -13.59 -11.28 -34.87
CA GLY A 292 -13.09 -11.89 -33.63
C GLY A 292 -11.59 -12.17 -33.60
N LYS A 293 -10.82 -11.83 -34.66
CA LYS A 293 -9.36 -11.98 -34.66
C LYS A 293 -8.71 -10.81 -33.92
N THR A 294 -7.74 -11.12 -33.05
CA THR A 294 -6.95 -10.12 -32.33
C THR A 294 -6.07 -9.36 -33.33
N VAL A 295 -6.15 -8.03 -33.29
CA VAL A 295 -5.47 -7.11 -34.23
C VAL A 295 -4.34 -6.38 -33.54
N ASP A 296 -4.40 -6.25 -32.20
CA ASP A 296 -3.39 -5.53 -31.42
C ASP A 296 -3.10 -6.23 -30.10
N PHE A 297 -1.84 -6.17 -29.67
CA PHE A 297 -1.34 -6.86 -28.48
C PHE A 297 -0.52 -5.91 -27.59
N LEU A 298 -0.77 -5.94 -26.30
CA LEU A 298 0.12 -5.39 -25.29
C LEU A 298 1.22 -6.41 -24.99
N ASN A 299 2.46 -6.08 -25.29
CA ASN A 299 3.61 -6.90 -24.92
C ASN A 299 3.99 -6.60 -23.47
N ALA A 300 3.42 -7.32 -22.52
CA ALA A 300 3.65 -7.12 -21.10
C ALA A 300 5.02 -7.62 -20.62
N VAL A 301 5.56 -8.67 -21.26
CA VAL A 301 6.91 -9.20 -21.02
C VAL A 301 7.55 -9.54 -22.36
N LYS A 302 8.81 -9.14 -22.54
CA LYS A 302 9.52 -9.19 -23.82
C LYS A 302 10.83 -9.97 -23.67
N LYS A 303 10.79 -11.29 -23.95
CA LYS A 303 11.94 -12.19 -23.97
C LYS A 303 12.83 -12.11 -22.72
N VAL A 304 12.23 -12.14 -21.56
CA VAL A 304 12.91 -12.05 -20.26
C VAL A 304 13.58 -13.38 -19.91
N ASP A 305 14.82 -13.31 -19.44
CA ASP A 305 15.53 -14.40 -18.78
C ASP A 305 15.55 -14.15 -17.27
N ILE A 306 15.21 -15.17 -16.46
CA ILE A 306 15.21 -15.11 -15.00
C ILE A 306 15.64 -16.46 -14.42
N THR A 307 16.38 -16.42 -13.31
CA THR A 307 16.82 -17.62 -12.59
C THR A 307 16.54 -17.44 -11.09
N ILE A 308 15.92 -18.44 -10.47
CA ILE A 308 15.68 -18.52 -9.03
C ILE A 308 16.43 -19.73 -8.50
N ARG A 309 17.19 -19.55 -7.41
CA ARG A 309 18.01 -20.60 -6.79
C ARG A 309 17.36 -21.15 -5.53
N SER A 310 17.60 -22.42 -5.23
CA SER A 310 17.12 -23.07 -4.00
C SER A 310 17.63 -22.34 -2.76
N GLY A 311 16.77 -22.18 -1.75
CA GLY A 311 17.10 -21.57 -0.46
C GLY A 311 17.49 -20.08 -0.53
N SER A 312 17.29 -19.41 -1.66
CA SER A 312 17.61 -17.99 -1.85
C SER A 312 16.37 -17.15 -2.17
N THR A 313 16.47 -15.85 -1.98
CA THR A 313 15.44 -14.90 -2.39
C THR A 313 15.86 -14.14 -3.64
N THR A 314 15.06 -14.25 -4.69
CA THR A 314 15.18 -13.43 -5.90
C THR A 314 14.18 -12.27 -5.83
N GLY A 315 14.67 -11.04 -5.89
CA GLY A 315 13.87 -9.82 -5.95
C GLY A 315 13.52 -9.47 -7.41
N LEU A 316 12.30 -8.99 -7.63
CA LEU A 316 11.86 -8.43 -8.91
C LEU A 316 11.27 -7.04 -8.67
N VAL A 317 11.95 -6.00 -9.14
CA VAL A 317 11.61 -4.59 -8.90
C VAL A 317 11.33 -3.83 -10.19
N GLY A 318 10.64 -2.71 -10.10
CA GLY A 318 10.31 -1.82 -11.20
C GLY A 318 8.99 -1.08 -10.93
N GLU A 319 8.67 -0.09 -11.76
CA GLU A 319 7.44 0.68 -11.68
C GLU A 319 6.18 -0.17 -11.88
N SER A 320 5.03 0.35 -11.45
CA SER A 320 3.72 -0.26 -11.73
C SER A 320 3.51 -0.37 -13.25
N GLY A 321 3.04 -1.53 -13.71
CA GLY A 321 2.87 -1.79 -15.15
C GLY A 321 4.13 -2.23 -15.89
N SER A 322 5.30 -2.38 -15.24
CA SER A 322 6.53 -2.86 -15.90
C SER A 322 6.50 -4.33 -16.31
N GLY A 323 5.47 -5.10 -15.89
CA GLY A 323 5.28 -6.51 -16.27
C GLY A 323 5.62 -7.54 -15.18
N LYS A 324 5.99 -7.13 -13.97
CA LYS A 324 6.39 -8.01 -12.84
C LYS A 324 5.36 -9.09 -12.51
N SER A 325 4.12 -8.68 -12.23
CA SER A 325 3.05 -9.61 -11.86
C SER A 325 2.66 -10.53 -13.03
N SER A 326 2.75 -10.05 -14.28
CA SER A 326 2.54 -10.90 -15.47
C SER A 326 3.63 -11.97 -15.57
N LEU A 327 4.90 -11.58 -15.42
CA LEU A 327 6.02 -12.52 -15.41
C LEU A 327 5.84 -13.57 -14.30
N ALA A 328 5.56 -13.13 -13.08
CA ALA A 328 5.35 -14.02 -11.94
C ALA A 328 4.20 -15.02 -12.17
N ARG A 329 3.06 -14.57 -12.70
CA ARG A 329 1.93 -15.47 -13.03
C ARG A 329 2.27 -16.48 -14.11
N ALA A 330 3.11 -16.09 -15.08
CA ALA A 330 3.59 -17.02 -16.10
C ALA A 330 4.54 -18.07 -15.50
N LEU A 331 5.44 -17.66 -14.59
CA LEU A 331 6.32 -18.59 -13.87
C LEU A 331 5.54 -19.59 -13.01
N LEU A 332 4.36 -19.19 -12.49
CA LEU A 332 3.41 -20.06 -11.79
C LEU A 332 2.57 -20.95 -12.72
N GLY A 333 2.69 -20.79 -14.04
CA GLY A 333 1.83 -21.49 -15.00
C GLY A 333 0.35 -21.08 -14.91
N ILE A 334 0.04 -19.92 -14.35
CA ILE A 334 -1.31 -19.33 -14.32
C ILE A 334 -1.61 -18.65 -15.65
N GLU A 335 -0.61 -17.95 -16.20
CA GLU A 335 -0.71 -17.30 -17.50
C GLU A 335 0.10 -17.99 -18.57
N LYS A 336 -0.39 -17.92 -19.80
CA LYS A 336 0.33 -18.48 -20.95
C LYS A 336 1.48 -17.56 -21.34
N ALA A 337 2.66 -18.15 -21.51
CA ALA A 337 3.85 -17.45 -22.00
C ALA A 337 4.50 -18.24 -23.13
N GLU A 338 5.13 -17.53 -24.05
CA GLU A 338 6.11 -18.09 -24.99
C GLU A 338 7.48 -18.20 -24.29
N GLY A 339 8.40 -19.03 -24.81
CA GLY A 339 9.70 -19.31 -24.21
C GLY A 339 9.70 -20.62 -23.45
N ASN A 340 10.69 -20.83 -22.57
CA ASN A 340 10.83 -22.04 -21.77
C ASN A 340 10.87 -21.71 -20.29
N ILE A 341 10.01 -22.33 -19.50
CA ILE A 341 9.98 -22.20 -18.03
C ILE A 341 10.24 -23.59 -17.45
N ILE A 342 11.38 -23.74 -16.79
CA ILE A 342 11.85 -25.01 -16.21
C ILE A 342 11.82 -24.85 -14.69
N PHE A 343 11.10 -25.73 -14.00
CA PHE A 343 11.07 -25.83 -12.55
C PHE A 343 11.52 -27.23 -12.13
N ASP A 344 12.51 -27.31 -11.26
CA ASP A 344 13.05 -28.59 -10.76
C ASP A 344 13.36 -29.56 -11.92
N GLY A 345 14.04 -29.04 -12.95
CA GLY A 345 14.46 -29.79 -14.15
C GLY A 345 13.35 -30.13 -15.15
N ARG A 346 12.08 -29.67 -14.93
CA ARG A 346 10.92 -29.98 -15.79
C ARG A 346 10.33 -28.72 -16.43
N ASN A 347 10.01 -28.80 -17.71
CA ASN A 347 9.32 -27.72 -18.39
C ASN A 347 7.84 -27.69 -17.96
N ILE A 348 7.42 -26.61 -17.26
CA ILE A 348 6.07 -26.48 -16.70
C ILE A 348 4.98 -26.39 -17.78
N GLN A 349 5.34 -25.96 -18.99
CA GLN A 349 4.39 -25.81 -20.11
C GLN A 349 4.04 -27.16 -20.76
N GLN A 350 4.78 -28.22 -20.45
CA GLN A 350 4.60 -29.58 -20.99
C GLN A 350 4.08 -30.56 -19.95
N LEU A 351 3.76 -30.10 -18.73
CA LEU A 351 3.29 -30.96 -17.65
C LEU A 351 1.89 -31.50 -17.95
N ASN A 352 1.69 -32.79 -17.68
CA ASN A 352 0.36 -33.38 -17.65
C ASN A 352 -0.42 -32.97 -16.38
N SER A 353 -1.70 -33.33 -16.27
CA SER A 353 -2.57 -32.92 -15.15
C SER A 353 -2.04 -33.35 -13.76
N SER A 354 -1.46 -34.53 -13.67
CA SER A 354 -0.88 -35.08 -12.43
C SER A 354 0.39 -34.32 -12.02
N GLU A 355 1.27 -34.07 -12.99
CA GLU A 355 2.51 -33.28 -12.78
C GLU A 355 2.19 -31.82 -12.46
N THR A 356 1.20 -31.22 -13.13
CA THR A 356 0.72 -29.86 -12.82
C THR A 356 0.22 -29.76 -11.37
N ARG A 357 -0.51 -30.79 -10.88
CA ARG A 357 -0.94 -30.82 -9.49
C ARG A 357 0.24 -30.85 -8.52
N ARG A 358 1.28 -31.67 -8.81
CA ARG A 358 2.49 -31.74 -8.00
C ARG A 358 3.26 -30.40 -8.04
N PHE A 359 3.43 -29.83 -9.23
CA PHE A 359 4.05 -28.51 -9.39
C PHE A 359 3.36 -27.45 -8.55
N LYS A 360 2.01 -27.41 -8.54
CA LYS A 360 1.25 -26.46 -7.73
C LYS A 360 1.38 -26.69 -6.21
N LYS A 361 1.76 -27.90 -5.76
CA LYS A 361 2.12 -28.14 -4.36
C LYS A 361 3.49 -27.53 -4.03
N ASP A 362 4.46 -27.73 -4.92
CA ASP A 362 5.85 -27.33 -4.72
C ASP A 362 6.08 -25.82 -4.95
N PHE A 363 5.14 -25.13 -5.62
CA PHE A 363 5.19 -23.69 -5.88
C PHE A 363 3.93 -22.99 -5.40
N GLN A 364 4.04 -22.17 -4.35
CA GLN A 364 2.94 -21.48 -3.70
C GLN A 364 3.03 -19.96 -3.88
N ILE A 365 1.94 -19.26 -3.55
CA ILE A 365 1.84 -17.79 -3.66
C ILE A 365 1.26 -17.17 -2.40
N VAL A 366 1.86 -16.06 -1.98
CA VAL A 366 1.28 -15.08 -1.05
C VAL A 366 0.92 -13.84 -1.84
N PHE A 367 -0.37 -13.53 -1.92
CA PHE A 367 -0.90 -12.42 -2.72
C PHE A 367 -0.75 -11.07 -2.02
N GLN A 368 -0.77 -9.99 -2.81
CA GLN A 368 -0.65 -8.60 -2.39
C GLN A 368 -1.74 -8.17 -1.40
N ASP A 369 -2.98 -8.62 -1.60
CA ASP A 369 -4.12 -8.28 -0.74
C ASP A 369 -4.49 -9.47 0.16
N PRO A 370 -4.13 -9.44 1.45
CA PRO A 370 -4.51 -10.48 2.38
C PRO A 370 -6.02 -10.49 2.66
N PHE A 371 -6.74 -9.36 2.50
CA PHE A 371 -8.19 -9.29 2.68
C PHE A 371 -8.92 -10.02 1.55
N GLY A 372 -8.60 -9.71 0.30
CA GLY A 372 -9.21 -10.34 -0.88
C GLY A 372 -8.79 -11.79 -1.09
N SER A 373 -7.64 -12.20 -0.55
CA SER A 373 -7.12 -13.57 -0.71
C SER A 373 -7.66 -14.59 0.29
N LEU A 374 -8.27 -14.15 1.39
CA LEU A 374 -8.84 -15.00 2.43
C LEU A 374 -10.37 -14.97 2.36
N SER A 375 -11.02 -16.12 2.24
CA SER A 375 -12.48 -16.20 2.21
C SER A 375 -13.08 -15.70 3.54
N PRO A 376 -13.92 -14.66 3.57
CA PRO A 376 -14.49 -14.14 4.82
C PRO A 376 -15.52 -15.08 5.47
N ARG A 377 -15.92 -16.14 4.75
CA ARG A 377 -16.93 -17.12 5.19
C ARG A 377 -16.32 -18.39 5.76
N MET A 378 -15.00 -18.53 5.72
CA MET A 378 -14.26 -19.71 6.21
C MET A 378 -13.48 -19.34 7.47
N THR A 379 -13.36 -20.31 8.37
CA THR A 379 -12.45 -20.17 9.52
C THR A 379 -10.99 -20.22 9.08
N ILE A 380 -10.08 -19.70 9.90
CA ILE A 380 -8.65 -19.72 9.62
C ILE A 380 -8.14 -21.15 9.43
N GLY A 381 -8.61 -22.10 10.24
CA GLY A 381 -8.26 -23.51 10.08
C GLY A 381 -8.71 -24.10 8.74
N GLU A 382 -9.89 -23.71 8.25
CA GLU A 382 -10.38 -24.15 6.93
C GLU A 382 -9.58 -23.54 5.78
N ILE A 383 -9.20 -22.25 5.87
CA ILE A 383 -8.41 -21.54 4.87
C ILE A 383 -7.00 -22.15 4.78
N VAL A 384 -6.31 -22.31 5.92
CA VAL A 384 -4.96 -22.87 5.94
C VAL A 384 -4.96 -24.33 5.50
N GLY A 385 -5.99 -25.09 5.91
CA GLY A 385 -6.12 -26.52 5.59
C GLY A 385 -6.64 -26.85 4.20
N GLU A 386 -7.04 -25.86 3.38
CA GLU A 386 -7.60 -26.09 2.06
C GLU A 386 -6.64 -26.83 1.13
N GLY A 387 -5.37 -26.42 1.10
CA GLY A 387 -4.33 -27.06 0.32
C GLY A 387 -4.14 -28.53 0.67
N LEU A 388 -4.21 -28.89 1.96
CA LEU A 388 -4.10 -30.29 2.39
C LEU A 388 -5.28 -31.14 1.90
N ARG A 389 -6.50 -30.60 1.84
CA ARG A 389 -7.67 -31.32 1.30
C ARG A 389 -7.47 -31.70 -0.18
N VAL A 390 -6.81 -30.84 -0.93
CA VAL A 390 -6.54 -31.03 -2.35
C VAL A 390 -5.34 -31.94 -2.60
N HIS A 391 -4.23 -31.70 -1.92
CA HIS A 391 -2.95 -32.35 -2.22
C HIS A 391 -2.69 -33.61 -1.37
N GLU A 392 -3.29 -33.70 -0.19
CA GLU A 392 -3.13 -34.81 0.76
C GLU A 392 -4.52 -35.33 1.25
N PRO A 393 -5.39 -35.79 0.32
CA PRO A 393 -6.78 -36.16 0.66
C PRO A 393 -6.88 -37.37 1.59
N SER A 394 -5.83 -38.18 1.70
CA SER A 394 -5.78 -39.35 2.57
C SER A 394 -5.57 -39.01 4.06
N LEU A 395 -5.18 -37.77 4.39
CA LEU A 395 -5.01 -37.35 5.77
C LEU A 395 -6.34 -37.39 6.53
N ILE A 396 -6.36 -38.05 7.68
CA ILE A 396 -7.51 -38.02 8.60
C ILE A 396 -7.62 -36.63 9.25
N ARG A 397 -8.82 -36.32 9.76
CA ARG A 397 -9.13 -35.01 10.32
C ARG A 397 -8.15 -34.55 11.40
N SER A 398 -7.80 -35.46 12.36
CA SER A 398 -6.90 -35.13 13.45
C SER A 398 -5.46 -34.84 13.01
N GLU A 399 -4.97 -35.54 11.98
CA GLU A 399 -3.63 -35.26 11.41
C GLU A 399 -3.61 -33.93 10.68
N ARG A 400 -4.68 -33.61 9.95
CA ARG A 400 -4.82 -32.32 9.27
C ARG A 400 -4.87 -31.18 10.28
N GLU A 401 -5.64 -31.30 11.35
CA GLU A 401 -5.71 -30.30 12.41
C GLU A 401 -4.33 -30.06 13.06
N LYS A 402 -3.56 -31.13 13.32
CA LYS A 402 -2.19 -31.00 13.84
C LYS A 402 -1.27 -30.23 12.90
N LYS A 403 -1.30 -30.55 11.58
CA LYS A 403 -0.52 -29.80 10.58
C LYS A 403 -0.92 -28.33 10.51
N ILE A 404 -2.21 -28.02 10.58
CA ILE A 404 -2.72 -26.64 10.55
C ILE A 404 -2.23 -25.87 11.79
N ILE A 405 -2.38 -26.46 12.99
CA ILE A 405 -1.93 -25.84 14.24
C ILE A 405 -0.43 -25.55 14.16
N LYS A 406 0.37 -26.52 13.71
CA LYS A 406 1.81 -26.33 13.52
C LYS A 406 2.12 -25.18 12.55
N ALA A 407 1.43 -25.12 11.41
CA ALA A 407 1.63 -24.03 10.45
C ALA A 407 1.23 -22.66 11.03
N LEU A 408 0.23 -22.57 11.89
CA LEU A 408 -0.12 -21.35 12.61
C LEU A 408 0.97 -20.96 13.62
N GLU A 409 1.48 -21.92 14.38
CA GLU A 409 2.59 -21.70 15.32
C GLU A 409 3.88 -21.28 14.60
N ASP A 410 4.19 -21.89 13.44
CA ASP A 410 5.34 -21.53 12.59
C ASP A 410 5.30 -20.07 12.13
N VAL A 411 4.11 -19.46 12.02
CA VAL A 411 3.93 -18.04 11.70
C VAL A 411 3.60 -17.18 12.93
N GLU A 412 3.89 -17.68 14.15
CA GLU A 412 3.68 -16.98 15.43
C GLU A 412 2.22 -16.56 15.67
N LEU A 413 1.27 -17.40 15.28
CA LEU A 413 -0.14 -17.28 15.62
C LEU A 413 -0.53 -18.32 16.67
N ASP A 414 -1.29 -17.87 17.68
CA ASP A 414 -1.83 -18.77 18.70
C ASP A 414 -2.84 -19.75 18.11
N LYS A 415 -2.87 -20.99 18.65
CA LYS A 415 -3.80 -22.05 18.24
C LYS A 415 -5.28 -21.64 18.32
N SER A 416 -5.64 -20.68 19.18
CA SER A 416 -7.02 -20.16 19.26
C SER A 416 -7.47 -19.46 17.99
N SER A 417 -6.52 -19.06 17.13
CA SER A 417 -6.82 -18.47 15.82
C SER A 417 -7.48 -19.48 14.86
N PHE A 418 -7.33 -20.79 15.09
CA PHE A 418 -7.89 -21.85 14.24
C PHE A 418 -9.39 -21.70 13.98
N SER A 419 -10.17 -21.34 15.00
CA SER A 419 -11.63 -21.21 14.93
C SER A 419 -12.13 -19.80 14.59
N ARG A 420 -11.24 -18.82 14.53
CA ARG A 420 -11.59 -17.43 14.17
C ARG A 420 -11.84 -17.27 12.69
N PHE A 421 -12.52 -16.17 12.35
CA PHE A 421 -12.71 -15.72 10.96
C PHE A 421 -11.71 -14.62 10.60
N PRO A 422 -11.42 -14.38 9.30
CA PRO A 422 -10.49 -13.34 8.88
C PRO A 422 -10.81 -11.94 9.40
N HIS A 423 -12.09 -11.57 9.51
CA HIS A 423 -12.50 -10.24 10.00
C HIS A 423 -12.20 -10.01 11.48
N GLU A 424 -11.95 -11.06 12.26
CA GLU A 424 -11.57 -10.97 13.68
C GLU A 424 -10.05 -10.77 13.89
N LEU A 425 -9.26 -10.72 12.81
CA LEU A 425 -7.81 -10.63 12.83
C LEU A 425 -7.33 -9.25 12.34
N SER A 426 -6.21 -8.77 12.91
CA SER A 426 -5.50 -7.60 12.38
C SER A 426 -4.90 -7.84 11.00
N GLY A 427 -4.50 -6.78 10.28
CA GLY A 427 -3.84 -6.89 8.97
C GLY A 427 -2.59 -7.77 9.00
N GLY A 428 -1.72 -7.59 9.99
CA GLY A 428 -0.53 -8.41 10.16
C GLY A 428 -0.83 -9.88 10.49
N GLN A 429 -1.88 -10.15 11.29
CA GLN A 429 -2.32 -11.52 11.58
C GLN A 429 -2.90 -12.18 10.32
N ARG A 430 -3.65 -11.47 9.49
CA ARG A 430 -4.13 -11.99 8.19
C ARG A 430 -2.99 -12.33 7.25
N GLN A 431 -1.96 -11.49 7.21
CA GLN A 431 -0.75 -11.77 6.42
C GLN A 431 -0.04 -13.04 6.90
N ARG A 432 0.08 -13.24 8.23
CA ARG A 432 0.60 -14.49 8.82
C ARG A 432 -0.24 -15.72 8.41
N VAL A 433 -1.56 -15.60 8.36
CA VAL A 433 -2.46 -16.64 7.86
C VAL A 433 -2.20 -16.96 6.38
N ALA A 434 -2.01 -15.94 5.54
CA ALA A 434 -1.69 -16.13 4.11
C ALA A 434 -0.34 -16.84 3.94
N ILE A 435 0.65 -16.52 4.77
CA ILE A 435 1.95 -17.22 4.81
C ILE A 435 1.75 -18.67 5.31
N ALA A 436 1.00 -18.90 6.39
CA ALA A 436 0.71 -20.25 6.91
C ALA A 436 0.05 -21.14 5.84
N ARG A 437 -0.92 -20.59 5.09
CA ARG A 437 -1.56 -21.26 3.94
C ARG A 437 -0.56 -21.68 2.87
N ALA A 438 0.45 -20.85 2.62
CA ALA A 438 1.47 -21.16 1.63
C ALA A 438 2.47 -22.23 2.12
N ILE A 439 2.94 -22.15 3.38
CA ILE A 439 3.97 -23.06 3.90
C ILE A 439 3.44 -24.44 4.30
N ILE A 440 2.14 -24.59 4.56
CA ILE A 440 1.57 -25.88 5.07
C ILE A 440 1.77 -27.05 4.10
N LEU A 441 1.96 -26.78 2.81
CA LEU A 441 2.25 -27.77 1.79
C LEU A 441 3.73 -28.11 1.66
N GLU A 442 4.59 -27.49 2.47
CA GLU A 442 6.06 -27.63 2.42
C GLU A 442 6.59 -27.39 1.00
N PRO A 443 6.31 -26.22 0.38
CA PRO A 443 6.70 -25.93 -0.99
C PRO A 443 8.21 -25.73 -1.11
N LYS A 444 8.75 -25.84 -2.33
CA LYS A 444 10.15 -25.50 -2.64
C LYS A 444 10.32 -23.99 -2.92
N LEU A 445 9.28 -23.36 -3.49
CA LEU A 445 9.31 -21.96 -3.91
C LEU A 445 8.01 -21.25 -3.51
N ILE A 446 8.12 -20.06 -2.97
CA ILE A 446 6.97 -19.18 -2.69
C ILE A 446 7.16 -17.86 -3.45
N LEU A 447 6.16 -17.50 -4.26
CA LEU A 447 6.01 -16.15 -4.78
C LEU A 447 5.44 -15.25 -3.68
N LEU A 448 6.14 -14.20 -3.36
CA LEU A 448 5.72 -13.13 -2.47
C LEU A 448 5.36 -11.89 -3.33
N ASP A 449 4.07 -11.71 -3.62
CA ASP A 449 3.60 -10.57 -4.43
C ASP A 449 3.23 -9.43 -3.47
N GLU A 450 4.12 -8.46 -3.31
CA GLU A 450 4.02 -7.31 -2.40
C GLU A 450 3.60 -7.70 -0.96
N PRO A 451 4.34 -8.57 -0.28
CA PRO A 451 3.89 -9.24 0.94
C PRO A 451 3.67 -8.32 2.14
N THR A 452 4.03 -7.04 2.06
CA THR A 452 3.98 -6.08 3.16
C THR A 452 3.39 -4.73 2.79
N SER A 453 2.90 -4.55 1.56
CA SER A 453 2.44 -3.24 1.03
C SER A 453 1.26 -2.62 1.78
N ALA A 454 0.43 -3.44 2.44
CA ALA A 454 -0.74 -3.00 3.22
C ALA A 454 -0.49 -2.96 4.74
N LEU A 455 0.78 -3.02 5.17
CA LEU A 455 1.15 -3.13 6.59
C LEU A 455 1.97 -1.92 7.05
N ASP A 456 1.79 -1.56 8.32
CA ASP A 456 2.64 -0.56 8.98
C ASP A 456 4.10 -1.02 9.06
N VAL A 457 5.03 -0.06 9.10
CA VAL A 457 6.48 -0.30 9.11
C VAL A 457 6.92 -1.28 10.19
N SER A 458 6.34 -1.21 11.40
CA SER A 458 6.69 -2.12 12.49
C SER A 458 6.22 -3.56 12.24
N ILE A 459 5.00 -3.73 11.74
CA ILE A 459 4.43 -5.03 11.38
C ILE A 459 5.14 -5.57 10.13
N GLN A 460 5.44 -4.72 9.15
CA GLN A 460 6.24 -5.05 7.98
C GLN A 460 7.56 -5.71 8.38
N MET A 461 8.31 -5.09 9.31
CA MET A 461 9.58 -5.66 9.80
C MET A 461 9.40 -7.02 10.48
N GLN A 462 8.35 -7.20 11.27
CA GLN A 462 8.05 -8.50 11.89
C GLN A 462 7.81 -9.58 10.83
N ILE A 463 7.03 -9.27 9.77
CA ILE A 463 6.76 -10.19 8.67
C ILE A 463 8.05 -10.50 7.88
N LEU A 464 8.91 -9.50 7.64
CA LEU A 464 10.18 -9.70 6.94
C LEU A 464 11.14 -10.61 7.75
N HIS A 465 11.22 -10.43 9.06
CA HIS A 465 12.00 -11.33 9.94
C HIS A 465 11.42 -12.74 9.97
N LEU A 466 10.09 -12.88 10.06
CA LEU A 466 9.41 -14.16 9.99
C LEU A 466 9.71 -14.89 8.67
N LEU A 467 9.65 -14.19 7.52
CA LEU A 467 9.97 -14.79 6.22
C LEU A 467 11.42 -15.27 6.15
N LYS A 468 12.39 -14.51 6.69
CA LYS A 468 13.79 -14.94 6.77
C LYS A 468 13.99 -16.17 7.66
N ASP A 469 13.33 -16.19 8.82
CA ASP A 469 13.37 -17.33 9.73
C ASP A 469 12.79 -18.58 9.05
N LEU A 470 11.61 -18.46 8.43
CA LEU A 470 10.99 -19.56 7.68
C LEU A 470 11.86 -20.04 6.53
N GLN A 471 12.51 -19.13 5.79
CA GLN A 471 13.46 -19.46 4.73
C GLN A 471 14.61 -20.32 5.26
N SER A 472 15.22 -19.89 6.35
CA SER A 472 16.35 -20.59 6.98
C SER A 472 15.96 -21.95 7.53
N ARG A 473 14.81 -22.03 8.23
CA ARG A 473 14.34 -23.28 8.87
C ARG A 473 13.82 -24.31 7.89
N LEU A 474 13.12 -23.85 6.84
CA LEU A 474 12.43 -24.72 5.89
C LEU A 474 13.15 -24.88 4.55
N GLY A 475 14.28 -24.18 4.32
CA GLY A 475 15.04 -24.21 3.07
C GLY A 475 14.27 -23.62 1.88
N LEU A 476 13.36 -22.68 2.11
CA LEU A 476 12.49 -22.11 1.10
C LEU A 476 13.25 -21.21 0.13
N ALA A 477 12.90 -21.29 -1.16
CA ALA A 477 13.23 -20.23 -2.11
C ALA A 477 12.09 -19.22 -2.18
N PHE A 478 12.42 -17.92 -2.36
CA PHE A 478 11.43 -16.87 -2.58
C PHE A 478 11.66 -16.16 -3.93
N LEU A 479 10.55 -15.86 -4.61
CA LEU A 479 10.49 -14.81 -5.62
C LEU A 479 9.71 -13.64 -5.00
N CYS A 480 10.39 -12.56 -4.65
CA CYS A 480 9.79 -11.40 -4.00
C CYS A 480 9.58 -10.26 -5.00
N ILE A 481 8.32 -9.89 -5.21
CA ILE A 481 7.94 -8.69 -5.95
C ILE A 481 7.62 -7.62 -4.94
N SER A 482 8.24 -6.46 -5.07
CA SER A 482 7.90 -5.28 -4.29
C SER A 482 8.26 -4.00 -5.05
N HIS A 483 7.50 -2.95 -4.81
CA HIS A 483 7.84 -1.59 -5.18
C HIS A 483 8.66 -0.90 -4.06
N ASP A 484 8.63 -1.44 -2.84
CA ASP A 484 9.47 -0.98 -1.73
C ASP A 484 10.87 -1.61 -1.81
N LEU A 485 11.83 -0.78 -2.20
CA LEU A 485 13.22 -1.21 -2.34
C LEU A 485 13.89 -1.56 -1.00
N LYS A 486 13.38 -1.08 0.13
CA LYS A 486 13.86 -1.47 1.47
C LYS A 486 13.54 -2.94 1.74
N VAL A 487 12.32 -3.39 1.37
CA VAL A 487 11.90 -4.80 1.44
C VAL A 487 12.82 -5.68 0.61
N ILE A 488 13.06 -5.26 -0.64
CA ILE A 488 13.93 -5.99 -1.57
C ILE A 488 15.37 -6.06 -1.03
N ARG A 489 15.91 -4.94 -0.57
CA ARG A 489 17.26 -4.89 0.02
C ARG A 489 17.39 -5.80 1.23
N PHE A 490 16.36 -5.93 2.03
CA PHE A 490 16.35 -6.77 3.23
C PHE A 490 16.23 -8.26 2.92
N LEU A 491 15.30 -8.64 2.02
CA LEU A 491 15.00 -10.05 1.75
C LEU A 491 15.88 -10.65 0.65
N SER A 492 16.17 -9.87 -0.42
CA SER A 492 16.66 -10.45 -1.66
C SER A 492 18.17 -10.67 -1.67
N ASP A 493 18.58 -11.77 -2.24
CA ASP A 493 19.98 -12.13 -2.49
C ASP A 493 20.42 -11.65 -3.86
N TYR A 494 19.54 -11.81 -4.86
CA TYR A 494 19.72 -11.41 -6.23
C TYR A 494 18.50 -10.61 -6.70
N VAL A 495 18.68 -9.58 -7.51
CA VAL A 495 17.61 -8.66 -7.89
C VAL A 495 17.61 -8.46 -9.41
N TYR A 496 16.41 -8.51 -9.99
CA TYR A 496 16.12 -8.13 -11.37
C TYR A 496 15.34 -6.82 -11.39
N VAL A 497 15.80 -5.84 -12.18
CA VAL A 497 15.12 -4.56 -12.39
C VAL A 497 14.39 -4.60 -13.72
N MET A 498 13.07 -4.43 -13.68
CA MET A 498 12.20 -4.54 -14.84
C MET A 498 11.60 -3.20 -15.24
N LYS A 499 11.68 -2.85 -16.53
CA LYS A 499 11.08 -1.66 -17.14
C LYS A 499 10.47 -2.02 -18.49
N ASP A 500 9.23 -1.57 -18.76
CA ASP A 500 8.55 -1.73 -20.07
C ASP A 500 8.59 -3.16 -20.65
N GLY A 501 8.48 -4.16 -19.75
CA GLY A 501 8.46 -5.58 -20.11
C GLY A 501 9.83 -6.23 -20.31
N ILE A 502 10.94 -5.54 -20.06
CA ILE A 502 12.31 -6.08 -20.18
C ILE A 502 13.07 -5.98 -18.84
N ILE A 503 14.03 -6.86 -18.63
CA ILE A 503 15.03 -6.72 -17.58
C ILE A 503 16.10 -5.74 -18.08
N VAL A 504 16.24 -4.61 -17.36
CA VAL A 504 17.21 -3.55 -17.72
C VAL A 504 18.51 -3.70 -16.95
N GLU A 505 18.46 -4.28 -15.76
CA GLU A 505 19.64 -4.56 -14.94
C GLU A 505 19.37 -5.73 -13.99
N ASP A 506 20.38 -6.50 -13.68
CA ASP A 506 20.32 -7.57 -12.69
C ASP A 506 21.68 -7.73 -12.00
N GLY A 507 21.66 -8.23 -10.78
CA GLY A 507 22.87 -8.44 -9.99
C GLY A 507 22.59 -8.90 -8.56
N THR A 508 23.64 -9.06 -7.78
CA THR A 508 23.50 -9.27 -6.34
C THR A 508 22.81 -8.06 -5.72
N SER A 509 22.09 -8.26 -4.62
CA SER A 509 21.45 -7.16 -3.91
C SER A 509 22.47 -6.07 -3.54
N GLU A 510 23.66 -6.46 -3.10
CA GLU A 510 24.73 -5.51 -2.72
C GLU A 510 25.19 -4.67 -3.91
N ASP A 511 25.56 -5.32 -5.03
CA ASP A 511 26.04 -4.62 -6.23
C ASP A 511 25.00 -3.64 -6.77
N LEU A 512 23.73 -4.06 -6.83
CA LEU A 512 22.66 -3.26 -7.40
C LEU A 512 22.32 -2.03 -6.53
N PHE A 513 22.37 -2.16 -5.20
CA PHE A 513 22.08 -1.06 -4.30
C PHE A 513 23.29 -0.12 -4.08
N GLU A 514 24.52 -0.60 -4.14
CA GLU A 514 25.73 0.20 -3.90
C GLU A 514 26.33 0.77 -5.20
N SER A 515 26.21 0.06 -6.32
CA SER A 515 26.85 0.42 -7.59
C SER A 515 25.94 0.19 -8.81
N PRO A 516 24.73 0.80 -8.85
CA PRO A 516 23.81 0.64 -9.98
C PRO A 516 24.44 1.18 -11.28
N LYS A 517 24.31 0.44 -12.36
CA LYS A 517 24.92 0.79 -13.66
C LYS A 517 23.95 1.56 -14.54
N GLN A 518 22.68 1.13 -14.59
CA GLN A 518 21.67 1.71 -15.47
C GLN A 518 21.08 3.01 -14.89
N ALA A 519 20.81 3.98 -15.78
CA ALA A 519 20.22 5.26 -15.39
C ALA A 519 18.87 5.08 -14.68
N TYR A 520 18.03 4.18 -15.20
CA TYR A 520 16.73 3.87 -14.59
C TYR A 520 16.87 3.29 -13.17
N THR A 521 17.81 2.37 -12.96
CA THR A 521 18.06 1.81 -11.61
C THR A 521 18.51 2.91 -10.64
N LYS A 522 19.38 3.82 -11.08
CA LYS A 522 19.82 4.98 -10.29
C LYS A 522 18.65 5.88 -9.91
N GLU A 523 17.78 6.16 -10.87
CA GLU A 523 16.57 6.98 -10.67
C GLU A 523 15.62 6.32 -9.66
N LEU A 524 15.37 5.01 -9.82
CA LEU A 524 14.52 4.22 -8.94
C LEU A 524 15.06 4.21 -7.49
N LEU A 525 16.37 3.99 -7.32
CA LEU A 525 17.04 4.01 -6.03
C LEU A 525 17.05 5.40 -5.40
N ALA A 526 17.35 6.44 -6.18
CA ALA A 526 17.32 7.83 -5.69
C ALA A 526 15.92 8.27 -5.26
N ALA A 527 14.86 7.77 -5.91
CA ALA A 527 13.48 8.06 -5.50
C ALA A 527 13.11 7.39 -4.17
N SER A 528 13.64 6.19 -3.89
CA SER A 528 13.28 5.34 -2.75
C SER A 528 14.15 5.55 -1.51
N LEU A 529 15.45 5.87 -1.66
CA LEU A 529 16.42 5.93 -0.57
C LEU A 529 16.77 7.37 -0.16
N SER A 530 16.41 8.36 -0.94
CA SER A 530 16.54 9.79 -0.63
C SER A 530 15.28 10.26 0.12
#